data_8f370e9344704419865f1056a9334253
#
_entry.id   8f370e9344704419865f1056a9334253
#
_cell.length_a   1.000
_cell.length_b   1.000
_cell.length_c   1.000
_cell.angle_alpha   90.00
_cell.angle_beta   90.00
_cell.angle_gamma   90.00
#
_symmetry.space_group_name_H-M   'P 1'
#
loop_
_entity.id
_entity.type
_entity.pdbx_description
1 polymer ?
#
loop_
_entity_poly.entity_id
_entity_poly.type
_entity_poly.pdbx_seq_one_letter_code
_entity_poly.pdbx_strand_id
1 'polypeptide(L)'
;MSDASGNLGRRPLRPLPEAHFPDVGQVVSGLPAEARPAGAVDVLLVNPPAPDGGIWIRSQHRVGRRSRENMIWPQVSLAQLAALLHPDHSVKIVDAIPGRMTWEAFEALLREVRPRYYVTQVTAPTLTNDMRGTF
;
A
#
# COMPACT_ATOMS: atom_id res chain seq x y z
N MET A 1 -11.22 -27.55 53.46
CA MET A 1 -11.71 -27.09 52.14
C MET A 1 -11.40 -25.61 52.07
N SER A 2 -10.30 -25.27 51.43
CA SER A 2 -9.75 -23.92 51.36
C SER A 2 -9.91 -23.41 49.90
N ASP A 3 -10.74 -22.40 49.77
CA ASP A 3 -11.06 -21.76 48.48
C ASP A 3 -9.97 -20.72 48.20
N ALA A 4 -9.12 -21.04 47.22
CA ALA A 4 -8.07 -20.14 46.75
C ALA A 4 -8.45 -19.60 45.34
N SER A 5 -9.48 -18.74 45.29
CA SER A 5 -9.75 -17.95 44.10
C SER A 5 -8.76 -16.77 44.05
N GLY A 6 -7.59 -17.00 43.45
CA GLY A 6 -6.62 -15.97 43.16
C GLY A 6 -7.17 -15.01 42.11
N ASN A 7 -7.69 -13.90 42.56
CA ASN A 7 -8.01 -12.73 41.70
C ASN A 7 -6.70 -12.17 41.14
N LEU A 8 -6.33 -12.61 39.93
CA LEU A 8 -5.27 -11.97 39.14
C LEU A 8 -5.74 -10.59 38.75
N GLY A 9 -5.44 -9.61 39.60
CA GLY A 9 -5.70 -8.20 39.35
C GLY A 9 -5.19 -7.78 37.98
N ARG A 10 -6.09 -7.62 37.06
CA ARG A 10 -5.76 -6.98 35.75
C ARG A 10 -5.24 -5.60 36.05
N ARG A 11 -3.94 -5.39 35.87
CA ARG A 11 -3.35 -4.06 35.88
C ARG A 11 -4.12 -3.19 34.87
N PRO A 12 -4.68 -2.04 35.25
CA PRO A 12 -5.28 -1.16 34.29
C PRO A 12 -4.23 -0.80 33.24
N LEU A 13 -4.59 -0.99 31.96
CA LEU A 13 -3.74 -0.58 30.86
C LEU A 13 -3.51 0.91 31.00
N ARG A 14 -2.24 1.31 31.08
CA ARG A 14 -1.84 2.70 31.05
C ARG A 14 -2.38 3.31 29.74
N PRO A 15 -3.16 4.40 29.76
CA PRO A 15 -3.59 5.04 28.53
C PRO A 15 -2.33 5.35 27.70
N LEU A 16 -2.35 4.94 26.44
CA LEU A 16 -1.32 5.31 25.49
C LEU A 16 -1.32 6.84 25.41
N PRO A 17 -0.13 7.50 25.40
CA PRO A 17 -0.09 8.92 25.12
C PRO A 17 -0.87 9.16 23.82
N GLU A 18 -1.71 10.19 23.83
CA GLU A 18 -2.40 10.62 22.61
C GLU A 18 -1.33 10.81 21.53
N ALA A 19 -1.30 9.88 20.58
CA ALA A 19 -0.42 10.01 19.45
C ALA A 19 -0.96 11.21 18.66
N HIS A 20 -0.27 12.33 18.78
CA HIS A 20 -0.54 13.50 17.96
C HIS A 20 -0.09 13.15 16.55
N PHE A 21 -0.98 12.54 15.78
CA PHE A 21 -0.78 12.40 14.36
C PHE A 21 -0.87 13.80 13.76
N PRO A 22 0.19 14.29 13.09
CA PRO A 22 0.06 15.53 12.36
C PRO A 22 -1.14 15.42 11.44
N ASP A 23 -1.96 16.45 11.41
CA ASP A 23 -3.13 16.48 10.51
C ASP A 23 -2.65 16.17 9.09
N VAL A 24 -3.06 15.00 8.58
CA VAL A 24 -2.63 14.51 7.27
C VAL A 24 -3.01 15.52 6.17
N GLY A 25 -4.07 16.31 6.39
CA GLY A 25 -4.46 17.42 5.53
C GLY A 25 -3.40 18.53 5.46
N GLN A 26 -2.69 18.83 6.56
CA GLN A 26 -1.63 19.85 6.56
C GLN A 26 -0.35 19.39 5.88
N VAL A 27 -0.02 18.10 5.95
CA VAL A 27 1.16 17.54 5.25
C VAL A 27 0.98 17.57 3.73
N VAL A 28 -0.25 17.44 3.25
CA VAL A 28 -0.58 17.45 1.81
C VAL A 28 -0.75 18.86 1.26
N SER A 29 -1.19 19.83 2.08
CA SER A 29 -1.45 21.21 1.64
C SER A 29 -0.21 22.10 1.50
N GLY A 30 0.95 21.65 2.01
CA GLY A 30 2.18 22.46 2.02
C GLY A 30 3.02 22.42 0.74
N LEU A 31 2.65 21.67 -0.29
CA LEU A 31 3.38 21.63 -1.55
C LEU A 31 2.73 22.56 -2.57
N PRO A 32 3.48 23.49 -3.18
CA PRO A 32 2.94 24.43 -4.17
C PRO A 32 2.24 23.66 -5.29
N ALA A 33 1.02 24.07 -5.61
CA ALA A 33 0.30 23.61 -6.79
C ALA A 33 1.00 24.22 -8.02
N GLU A 34 2.12 23.64 -8.43
CA GLU A 34 2.69 23.96 -9.73
C GLU A 34 1.67 23.59 -10.80
N ALA A 35 1.51 24.46 -11.80
CA ALA A 35 0.58 24.25 -12.92
C ALA A 35 0.86 22.88 -13.55
N ARG A 36 -0.06 21.93 -13.33
CA ARG A 36 0.09 20.57 -13.82
C ARG A 36 -0.50 20.41 -15.19
N PRO A 37 0.13 19.63 -16.08
CA PRO A 37 -0.47 19.29 -17.34
C PRO A 37 -1.81 18.55 -17.13
N ALA A 38 -2.77 18.80 -18.01
CA ALA A 38 -4.04 18.07 -17.99
C ALA A 38 -3.77 16.55 -18.09
N GLY A 39 -4.36 15.76 -17.19
CA GLY A 39 -4.14 14.31 -17.12
C GLY A 39 -2.98 13.85 -16.25
N ALA A 40 -2.27 14.76 -15.56
CA ALA A 40 -1.24 14.37 -14.60
C ALA A 40 -1.83 13.54 -13.44
N VAL A 41 -1.13 12.49 -13.07
CA VAL A 41 -1.51 11.63 -11.94
C VAL A 41 -0.90 12.17 -10.65
N ASP A 42 -1.75 12.44 -9.65
CA ASP A 42 -1.29 12.85 -8.33
C ASP A 42 -0.73 11.67 -7.56
N VAL A 43 -1.52 10.61 -7.46
CA VAL A 43 -1.20 9.45 -6.66
C VAL A 43 -1.24 8.19 -7.50
N LEU A 44 -0.13 7.49 -7.58
CA LEU A 44 -0.04 6.16 -8.18
C LEU A 44 -0.03 5.10 -7.08
N LEU A 45 -1.08 4.29 -7.04
CA LEU A 45 -1.22 3.17 -6.11
C LEU A 45 -0.80 1.88 -6.82
N VAL A 46 0.14 1.15 -6.24
CA VAL A 46 0.82 0.07 -6.95
C VAL A 46 0.80 -1.25 -6.18
N ASN A 47 0.43 -2.32 -6.87
CA ASN A 47 0.85 -3.67 -6.56
C ASN A 47 1.99 -4.03 -7.53
N PRO A 48 3.27 -4.07 -7.06
CA PRO A 48 4.43 -4.08 -7.95
C PRO A 48 4.61 -5.42 -8.67
N PRO A 49 5.47 -5.47 -9.72
CA PRO A 49 5.81 -6.72 -10.39
C PRO A 49 6.33 -7.78 -9.42
N ALA A 50 6.05 -9.03 -9.75
CA ALA A 50 6.52 -10.16 -8.97
C ALA A 50 8.04 -10.40 -9.14
N PRO A 51 8.72 -10.99 -8.12
CA PRO A 51 10.16 -11.28 -8.21
C PRO A 51 10.53 -12.20 -9.38
N ASP A 52 9.63 -13.12 -9.72
CA ASP A 52 9.84 -14.20 -10.67
C ASP A 52 8.84 -14.21 -11.82
N GLY A 53 8.10 -13.09 -12.02
CA GLY A 53 7.02 -13.01 -13.02
C GLY A 53 5.81 -13.90 -12.71
N GLY A 54 5.79 -14.55 -11.56
CA GLY A 54 4.69 -15.39 -11.12
C GLY A 54 3.52 -14.59 -10.54
N ILE A 55 2.46 -15.30 -10.18
CA ILE A 55 1.32 -14.69 -9.49
C ILE A 55 1.54 -14.77 -7.99
N TRP A 56 1.77 -13.61 -7.37
CA TRP A 56 1.94 -13.49 -5.93
C TRP A 56 0.71 -12.86 -5.30
N ILE A 57 0.27 -13.44 -4.20
CA ILE A 57 -0.87 -12.94 -3.43
C ILE A 57 -0.33 -12.02 -2.34
N ARG A 58 -0.66 -10.74 -2.44
CA ARG A 58 -0.29 -9.67 -1.48
C ARG A 58 -1.50 -9.11 -0.73
N SER A 59 -2.59 -9.88 -0.63
CA SER A 59 -3.76 -9.48 0.15
C SER A 59 -3.56 -9.70 1.65
N GLN A 60 -4.35 -9.01 2.48
CA GLN A 60 -4.29 -9.07 3.94
C GLN A 60 -4.38 -10.49 4.53
N HIS A 61 -5.06 -11.42 3.85
CA HIS A 61 -5.27 -12.76 4.36
C HIS A 61 -4.21 -13.78 3.93
N ARG A 62 -3.42 -13.46 2.90
CA ARG A 62 -2.42 -14.36 2.34
C ARG A 62 -1.14 -13.62 1.95
N VAL A 63 -0.60 -12.92 2.92
CA VAL A 63 0.54 -12.04 2.74
C VAL A 63 1.75 -12.79 2.19
N GLY A 64 2.16 -12.41 0.98
CA GLY A 64 3.45 -12.79 0.43
C GLY A 64 3.60 -14.26 0.05
N ARG A 65 2.59 -14.92 -0.48
CA ARG A 65 2.78 -16.26 -1.05
C ARG A 65 2.59 -16.28 -2.56
N ARG A 66 3.35 -17.14 -3.23
CA ARG A 66 3.10 -17.46 -4.63
C ARG A 66 1.82 -18.29 -4.76
N SER A 67 0.95 -17.91 -5.68
CA SER A 67 -0.24 -18.70 -6.02
C SER A 67 0.18 -19.94 -6.81
N ARG A 68 -0.19 -21.12 -6.32
CA ARG A 68 0.01 -22.39 -7.04
C ARG A 68 -1.06 -22.59 -8.09
N GLU A 69 -2.24 -22.06 -7.84
CA GLU A 69 -3.43 -22.20 -8.66
C GLU A 69 -3.56 -21.10 -9.72
N ASN A 70 -2.55 -20.24 -9.84
CA ASN A 70 -2.61 -19.03 -10.67
C ASN A 70 -3.81 -18.12 -10.37
N MET A 71 -4.33 -18.20 -9.14
CA MET A 71 -5.45 -17.39 -8.71
C MET A 71 -5.01 -15.94 -8.49
N ILE A 72 -5.70 -15.03 -9.13
CA ILE A 72 -5.51 -13.58 -8.99
C ILE A 72 -6.49 -13.06 -7.95
N TRP A 73 -6.01 -12.26 -7.02
CA TRP A 73 -6.82 -11.61 -5.99
C TRP A 73 -6.88 -10.12 -6.26
N PRO A 74 -8.09 -9.52 -6.30
CA PRO A 74 -8.23 -8.08 -6.48
C PRO A 74 -7.59 -7.32 -5.32
N GLN A 75 -6.97 -6.18 -5.63
CA GLN A 75 -6.30 -5.32 -4.66
C GLN A 75 -7.30 -4.39 -3.97
N VAL A 76 -8.15 -4.97 -3.11
CA VAL A 76 -9.24 -4.24 -2.42
C VAL A 76 -8.70 -3.08 -1.59
N SER A 77 -7.56 -3.24 -0.91
CA SER A 77 -6.94 -2.17 -0.12
C SER A 77 -6.53 -0.96 -0.96
N LEU A 78 -5.98 -1.20 -2.17
CA LEU A 78 -5.66 -0.10 -3.10
C LEU A 78 -6.93 0.57 -3.62
N ALA A 79 -7.97 -0.20 -3.91
CA ALA A 79 -9.26 0.35 -4.35
C ALA A 79 -9.92 1.21 -3.26
N GLN A 80 -9.90 0.76 -2.01
CA GLN A 80 -10.39 1.52 -0.86
C GLN A 80 -9.61 2.83 -0.68
N LEU A 81 -8.29 2.77 -0.75
CA LEU A 81 -7.45 3.97 -0.66
C LEU A 81 -7.70 4.93 -1.82
N ALA A 82 -7.86 4.40 -3.05
CA ALA A 82 -8.21 5.22 -4.20
C ALA A 82 -9.54 5.95 -4.02
N ALA A 83 -10.56 5.27 -3.48
CA ALA A 83 -11.85 5.88 -3.21
C ALA A 83 -11.80 7.02 -2.19
N LEU A 84 -10.91 6.91 -1.19
CA LEU A 84 -10.68 7.97 -0.20
C LEU A 84 -9.93 9.18 -0.79
N LEU A 85 -9.01 8.94 -1.72
CA LEU A 85 -8.18 9.99 -2.29
C LEU A 85 -8.80 10.69 -3.51
N HIS A 86 -9.63 9.97 -4.28
CA HIS A 86 -10.19 10.44 -5.56
C HIS A 86 -10.95 11.77 -5.48
N PRO A 87 -11.66 12.14 -4.41
CA PRO A 87 -12.35 13.42 -4.37
C PRO A 87 -11.41 14.63 -4.54
N ASP A 88 -10.17 14.50 -4.02
CA ASP A 88 -9.22 15.62 -3.95
C ASP A 88 -8.00 15.45 -4.86
N HIS A 89 -7.78 14.23 -5.37
CA HIS A 89 -6.57 13.86 -6.11
C HIS A 89 -6.87 13.06 -7.38
N SER A 90 -6.07 13.25 -8.41
CA SER A 90 -6.03 12.36 -9.56
C SER A 90 -5.32 11.06 -9.17
N VAL A 91 -6.06 9.95 -9.11
CA VAL A 91 -5.55 8.64 -8.64
C VAL A 91 -5.53 7.63 -9.76
N LYS A 92 -4.41 6.90 -9.91
CA LYS A 92 -4.28 5.77 -10.81
C LYS A 92 -3.86 4.54 -10.01
N ILE A 93 -4.51 3.39 -10.27
CA ILE A 93 -4.12 2.10 -9.69
C ILE A 93 -3.40 1.29 -10.76
N VAL A 94 -2.28 0.69 -10.40
CA VAL A 94 -1.54 -0.26 -11.24
C VAL A 94 -1.35 -1.56 -10.47
N ASP A 95 -2.00 -2.62 -10.95
CA ASP A 95 -1.77 -3.98 -10.49
C ASP A 95 -0.91 -4.71 -11.54
N ALA A 96 0.38 -4.87 -11.23
CA ALA A 96 1.32 -5.49 -12.16
C ALA A 96 1.24 -7.02 -12.20
N ILE A 97 0.53 -7.64 -11.25
CA ILE A 97 0.48 -9.10 -11.11
C ILE A 97 -0.40 -9.77 -12.16
N PRO A 98 -1.65 -9.34 -12.41
CA PRO A 98 -2.55 -10.01 -13.36
C PRO A 98 -1.98 -10.08 -14.76
N GLY A 99 -1.39 -8.97 -15.22
CA GLY A 99 -0.77 -8.86 -16.55
C GLY A 99 0.66 -9.38 -16.62
N ARG A 100 1.20 -9.93 -15.52
CA ARG A 100 2.62 -10.35 -15.43
C ARG A 100 3.57 -9.28 -15.95
N MET A 101 3.30 -8.03 -15.57
CA MET A 101 4.11 -6.90 -15.99
C MET A 101 5.58 -7.10 -15.57
N THR A 102 6.49 -6.89 -16.49
CA THR A 102 7.93 -6.94 -16.18
C THR A 102 8.38 -5.67 -15.49
N TRP A 103 9.55 -5.70 -14.85
CA TRP A 103 10.13 -4.51 -14.22
C TRP A 103 10.46 -3.43 -15.26
N GLU A 104 10.94 -3.81 -16.45
CA GLU A 104 11.24 -2.88 -17.55
C GLU A 104 9.97 -2.13 -18.02
N ALA A 105 8.86 -2.87 -18.19
CA ALA A 105 7.58 -2.28 -18.56
C ALA A 105 7.04 -1.36 -17.45
N PHE A 106 7.24 -1.77 -16.19
CA PHE A 106 6.82 -0.98 -15.03
C PHE A 106 7.63 0.32 -14.90
N GLU A 107 8.95 0.26 -15.08
CA GLU A 107 9.81 1.45 -15.11
C GLU A 107 9.45 2.41 -16.25
N ALA A 108 9.13 1.89 -17.44
CA ALA A 108 8.66 2.72 -18.56
C ALA A 108 7.35 3.43 -18.19
N LEU A 109 6.41 2.73 -17.55
CA LEU A 109 5.16 3.32 -17.07
C LEU A 109 5.41 4.41 -16.01
N LEU A 110 6.33 4.21 -15.08
CA LEU A 110 6.67 5.24 -14.09
C LEU A 110 7.26 6.49 -14.72
N ARG A 111 8.11 6.33 -15.75
CA ARG A 111 8.67 7.47 -16.50
C ARG A 111 7.62 8.23 -17.30
N GLU A 112 6.60 7.53 -17.80
CA GLU A 112 5.48 8.14 -18.52
C GLU A 112 4.55 8.88 -17.55
N VAL A 113 4.10 8.21 -16.49
CA VAL A 113 3.08 8.72 -15.57
C VAL A 113 3.61 9.86 -14.69
N ARG A 114 4.85 9.76 -14.25
CA ARG A 114 5.51 10.74 -13.35
C ARG A 114 4.60 11.19 -12.19
N PRO A 115 4.12 10.25 -11.34
CA PRO A 115 3.20 10.61 -10.28
C PRO A 115 3.88 11.50 -9.25
N ARG A 116 3.10 12.32 -8.56
CA ARG A 116 3.61 13.11 -7.43
C ARG A 116 3.89 12.25 -6.20
N TYR A 117 3.01 11.28 -5.97
CA TYR A 117 3.13 10.33 -4.88
C TYR A 117 3.07 8.91 -5.43
N TYR A 118 4.01 8.11 -5.01
CA TYR A 118 4.06 6.68 -5.29
C TYR A 118 3.74 5.92 -4.01
N VAL A 119 2.70 5.11 -4.03
CA VAL A 119 2.27 4.27 -2.90
C VAL A 119 2.29 2.82 -3.33
N THR A 120 3.05 2.01 -2.67
CA THR A 120 3.19 0.58 -2.99
C THR A 120 2.79 -0.32 -1.84
N GLN A 121 2.30 -1.51 -2.18
CA GLN A 121 2.14 -2.58 -1.22
C GLN A 121 3.47 -3.28 -0.99
N VAL A 122 3.81 -3.49 0.27
CA VAL A 122 5.03 -4.16 0.68
C VAL A 122 4.68 -5.37 1.55
N THR A 123 5.25 -6.52 1.24
CA THR A 123 5.07 -7.72 2.05
C THR A 123 6.41 -8.31 2.46
N ALA A 124 6.48 -8.91 3.65
CA ALA A 124 7.73 -9.41 4.20
C ALA A 124 8.50 -10.36 3.26
N PRO A 125 7.86 -11.37 2.62
CA PRO A 125 8.56 -12.29 1.73
C PRO A 125 9.08 -11.67 0.43
N THR A 126 8.53 -10.53 0.00
CA THR A 126 8.91 -9.86 -1.24
C THR A 126 9.49 -8.46 -1.02
N LEU A 127 9.85 -8.14 0.22
CA LEU A 127 10.27 -6.79 0.65
C LEU A 127 11.31 -6.16 -0.31
N THR A 128 12.41 -6.84 -0.57
CA THR A 128 13.48 -6.33 -1.44
C THR A 128 12.99 -6.07 -2.85
N ASN A 129 12.14 -6.94 -3.39
CA ASN A 129 11.54 -6.77 -4.70
C ASN A 129 10.55 -5.61 -4.71
N ASP A 130 9.69 -5.51 -3.70
CA ASP A 130 8.63 -4.51 -3.65
C ASP A 130 9.19 -3.09 -3.48
N MET A 131 10.33 -2.97 -2.79
CA MET A 131 11.05 -1.71 -2.62
C MET A 131 11.82 -1.26 -3.86
N ARG A 132 12.04 -2.13 -4.85
CA ARG A 132 12.79 -1.79 -6.06
C ARG A 132 12.19 -0.59 -6.83
N GLY A 133 10.89 -0.44 -6.82
CA GLY A 133 10.21 0.67 -7.49
C GLY A 133 10.24 2.02 -6.75
N THR A 134 10.88 2.09 -5.57
CA THR A 134 10.95 3.30 -4.74
C THR A 134 12.30 4.04 -4.84
N PHE A 135 13.26 3.50 -5.59
CA PHE A 135 14.60 4.06 -5.74
C PHE A 135 14.88 4.52 -7.16
#